data_7abf0a9c5db2631056803fdffb97589a
#
_entry.id   7abf0a9c5db2631056803fdffb97589a
#
_cell.length_a   1.000
_cell.length_b   1.000
_cell.length_c   1.000
_cell.angle_alpha   90.00
_cell.angle_beta   90.00
_cell.angle_gamma   90.00
#
_symmetry.space_group_name_H-M   'P 1'
#
loop_
_entity.id
_entity.type
_entity.pdbx_description
1 polymer ?
#
loop_
_entity_poly.entity_id
_entity_poly.type
_entity_poly.pdbx_seq_one_letter_code
_entity_poly.pdbx_strand_id
1 'polypeptide(L)'
;MSNKIWDDKSTDLSLNGPNLSFSSDISQNVTNVAPNGQTGRTSDSSSVVFTGTAVCQFPDGSNADGTINYQWYNAITNQALGISTQYSGQDSNTLTWNHAFSNEDNGKSFYLQADFTPTVGSTSGEPRNEPIKSTSNVDLNVLPELFVKTGPSTSTVPINVNTTFNCIGGINVGKNTSYETTEENNISYQWYVEIGRAHV
;
A
#
# COMPACT_ATOMS: atom_id res chain seq x y z
N MET A 1 -27.04 7.11 -64.94
CA MET A 1 -26.66 6.26 -63.84
C MET A 1 -25.72 7.03 -62.91
N SER A 2 -26.22 7.45 -61.78
CA SER A 2 -25.43 8.25 -60.81
C SER A 2 -24.62 7.29 -59.92
N ASN A 3 -23.30 7.32 -60.08
CA ASN A 3 -22.39 6.68 -59.14
C ASN A 3 -22.46 7.43 -57.82
N LYS A 4 -23.13 6.89 -56.82
CA LYS A 4 -22.96 7.30 -55.46
C LYS A 4 -21.57 6.84 -55.03
N ILE A 5 -20.64 7.77 -54.95
CA ILE A 5 -19.39 7.61 -54.22
C ILE A 5 -19.80 7.61 -52.75
N TRP A 6 -19.74 6.44 -52.14
CA TRP A 6 -19.84 6.30 -50.69
C TRP A 6 -18.54 6.89 -50.13
N ASP A 7 -18.66 8.12 -49.59
CA ASP A 7 -17.57 8.73 -48.85
C ASP A 7 -17.43 7.92 -47.53
N ASP A 8 -16.44 7.02 -47.54
CA ASP A 8 -16.13 6.13 -46.43
C ASP A 8 -15.36 6.89 -45.31
N LYS A 9 -15.87 8.06 -44.93
CA LYS A 9 -15.33 8.87 -43.83
C LYS A 9 -15.75 8.39 -42.46
N SER A 10 -16.61 7.37 -42.40
CA SER A 10 -17.08 6.82 -41.10
C SER A 10 -16.11 5.86 -40.44
N THR A 11 -15.07 5.39 -41.14
CA THR A 11 -14.10 4.45 -40.61
C THR A 11 -12.90 5.10 -39.90
N ASP A 12 -12.67 6.38 -40.17
CA ASP A 12 -11.50 7.09 -39.61
C ASP A 12 -11.71 7.65 -38.21
N LEU A 13 -12.95 7.85 -37.79
CA LEU A 13 -13.24 8.41 -36.45
C LEU A 13 -12.85 7.45 -35.29
N SER A 14 -12.82 6.14 -35.52
CA SER A 14 -12.41 5.18 -34.50
C SER A 14 -10.90 5.06 -34.31
N LEU A 15 -10.10 5.50 -35.33
CA LEU A 15 -8.63 5.45 -35.26
C LEU A 15 -8.03 6.69 -34.58
N ASN A 16 -8.77 7.81 -34.53
CA ASN A 16 -8.31 9.10 -34.05
C ASN A 16 -8.84 9.49 -32.66
N GLY A 17 -9.61 8.62 -31.99
CA GLY A 17 -10.09 8.86 -30.63
C GLY A 17 -8.96 8.88 -29.60
N PRO A 18 -9.18 9.53 -28.45
CA PRO A 18 -8.17 9.57 -27.40
C PRO A 18 -7.92 8.17 -26.80
N ASN A 19 -6.78 8.02 -26.19
CA ASN A 19 -6.36 6.81 -25.49
C ASN A 19 -6.10 7.14 -24.02
N LEU A 20 -6.71 6.39 -23.12
CA LEU A 20 -6.45 6.47 -21.69
C LEU A 20 -5.25 5.56 -21.36
N SER A 21 -4.26 6.07 -20.65
CA SER A 21 -3.07 5.32 -20.26
C SER A 21 -2.51 5.83 -18.94
N PHE A 22 -1.79 4.98 -18.20
CA PHE A 22 -1.00 5.45 -17.07
C PHE A 22 0.26 6.14 -17.58
N SER A 23 0.41 7.44 -17.29
CA SER A 23 1.65 8.20 -17.53
C SER A 23 2.69 7.88 -16.46
N SER A 24 2.24 7.53 -15.26
CA SER A 24 3.03 6.94 -14.18
C SER A 24 2.24 5.81 -13.56
N ASP A 25 2.76 4.58 -13.63
CA ASP A 25 2.20 3.43 -12.94
C ASP A 25 2.27 3.65 -11.42
N ILE A 26 1.57 2.81 -10.67
CA ILE A 26 1.51 2.98 -9.23
C ILE A 26 2.87 2.77 -8.56
N SER A 27 3.13 3.61 -7.57
CA SER A 27 4.34 3.59 -6.75
C SER A 27 3.98 3.84 -5.29
N GLN A 28 4.91 3.55 -4.38
CA GLN A 28 4.75 3.79 -2.95
C GLN A 28 5.91 4.63 -2.41
N ASN A 29 5.64 5.47 -1.40
CA ASN A 29 6.64 6.35 -0.80
C ASN A 29 7.60 5.63 0.16
N VAL A 30 7.16 4.51 0.77
CA VAL A 30 7.95 3.68 1.68
C VAL A 30 7.74 2.20 1.38
N THR A 31 8.83 1.44 1.40
CA THR A 31 8.81 0.00 1.09
C THR A 31 8.32 -0.83 2.25
N ASN A 32 8.67 -0.47 3.49
CA ASN A 32 8.34 -1.21 4.70
C ASN A 32 7.91 -0.25 5.80
N VAL A 33 6.96 -0.68 6.63
CA VAL A 33 6.51 0.06 7.81
C VAL A 33 6.67 -0.79 9.07
N ALA A 34 6.92 -0.13 10.19
CA ALA A 34 6.94 -0.81 11.48
C ALA A 34 5.54 -0.97 12.05
N PRO A 35 5.25 -2.07 12.76
CA PRO A 35 4.02 -2.19 13.54
C PRO A 35 3.94 -1.10 14.62
N ASN A 36 2.71 -0.71 14.97
CA ASN A 36 2.46 0.27 16.01
C ASN A 36 3.08 -0.18 17.35
N GLY A 37 3.73 0.76 18.05
CA GLY A 37 4.38 0.50 19.33
C GLY A 37 5.81 -0.04 19.26
N GLN A 38 6.33 -0.31 18.07
CA GLN A 38 7.73 -0.70 17.85
C GLN A 38 8.60 0.54 17.64
N THR A 39 9.21 1.06 18.70
CA THR A 39 10.12 2.22 18.65
C THR A 39 11.54 1.81 18.26
N GLY A 40 12.26 2.73 17.60
CA GLY A 40 13.69 2.57 17.28
C GLY A 40 13.99 1.78 16.00
N ARG A 41 13.00 1.48 15.16
CA ARG A 41 13.19 0.92 13.82
C ARG A 41 13.27 2.05 12.79
N THR A 42 14.15 1.92 11.80
CA THR A 42 14.42 2.94 10.77
C THR A 42 13.28 3.20 9.78
N SER A 43 12.15 2.53 9.95
CA SER A 43 10.96 2.62 9.09
C SER A 43 9.70 3.04 9.85
N ASP A 44 9.85 3.90 10.88
CA ASP A 44 8.71 4.49 11.61
C ASP A 44 7.96 5.51 10.72
N SER A 45 7.29 5.02 9.69
CA SER A 45 6.35 5.84 8.94
C SER A 45 4.96 5.68 9.56
N SER A 46 4.34 6.80 9.91
CA SER A 46 2.95 6.82 10.38
C SER A 46 1.94 6.68 9.24
N SER A 47 2.39 6.74 7.98
CA SER A 47 1.54 6.59 6.81
C SER A 47 2.30 6.02 5.61
N VAL A 48 1.59 5.28 4.77
CA VAL A 48 2.06 4.84 3.46
C VAL A 48 1.18 5.51 2.41
N VAL A 49 1.84 6.08 1.39
CA VAL A 49 1.18 6.75 0.28
C VAL A 49 1.46 5.98 -1.01
N PHE A 50 0.40 5.59 -1.67
CA PHE A 50 0.43 4.98 -3.00
C PHE A 50 -0.09 6.00 -4.00
N THR A 51 0.61 6.18 -5.12
CA THR A 51 0.25 7.18 -6.13
C THR A 51 0.40 6.59 -7.53
N GLY A 52 -0.57 6.88 -8.40
CA GLY A 52 -0.50 6.59 -9.83
C GLY A 52 -1.10 7.76 -10.61
N THR A 53 -0.71 7.94 -11.87
CA THR A 53 -1.23 9.03 -12.70
C THR A 53 -1.58 8.52 -14.08
N ALA A 54 -2.82 8.77 -14.50
CA ALA A 54 -3.28 8.48 -15.85
C ALA A 54 -3.42 9.77 -16.68
N VAL A 55 -3.37 9.63 -17.98
CA VAL A 55 -3.61 10.68 -18.97
C VAL A 55 -4.53 10.15 -20.07
N CYS A 56 -5.40 10.99 -20.59
CA CYS A 56 -6.21 10.70 -21.76
C CYS A 56 -5.76 11.62 -22.90
N GLN A 57 -5.18 11.05 -23.96
CA GLN A 57 -4.54 11.82 -25.02
C GLN A 57 -4.89 11.32 -26.40
N PHE A 58 -4.98 12.26 -27.33
CA PHE A 58 -5.05 11.97 -28.77
C PHE A 58 -3.70 11.48 -29.30
N PRO A 59 -3.67 10.87 -30.53
CA PRO A 59 -2.42 10.41 -31.13
C PRO A 59 -1.39 11.52 -31.39
N ASP A 60 -1.80 12.79 -31.47
CA ASP A 60 -0.93 13.95 -31.62
C ASP A 60 -0.32 14.43 -30.28
N GLY A 61 -0.66 13.78 -29.16
CA GLY A 61 -0.19 14.11 -27.82
C GLY A 61 -1.02 15.17 -27.09
N SER A 62 -2.04 15.75 -27.73
CA SER A 62 -2.94 16.69 -27.05
C SER A 62 -3.85 15.97 -26.06
N ASN A 63 -4.17 16.65 -24.95
CA ASN A 63 -5.06 16.07 -23.93
C ASN A 63 -6.52 16.10 -24.41
N ALA A 64 -7.27 15.04 -24.09
CA ALA A 64 -8.69 15.02 -24.24
C ALA A 64 -9.35 15.93 -23.17
N ASP A 65 -10.45 16.57 -23.55
CA ASP A 65 -11.21 17.45 -22.66
C ASP A 65 -12.20 16.61 -21.84
N GLY A 66 -11.91 16.45 -20.55
CA GLY A 66 -12.70 15.65 -19.63
C GLY A 66 -12.03 15.47 -18.28
N THR A 67 -12.57 14.55 -17.49
CA THR A 67 -12.10 14.22 -16.14
C THR A 67 -11.69 12.77 -16.07
N ILE A 68 -10.51 12.52 -15.48
CA ILE A 68 -10.08 11.18 -15.15
C ILE A 68 -10.59 10.86 -13.75
N ASN A 69 -11.34 9.78 -13.63
CA ASN A 69 -11.85 9.25 -12.38
C ASN A 69 -10.97 8.07 -11.96
N TYR A 70 -10.70 7.97 -10.68
CA TYR A 70 -9.85 6.93 -10.13
C TYR A 70 -10.61 6.10 -9.11
N GLN A 71 -10.25 4.82 -8.99
CA GLN A 71 -10.73 3.93 -7.94
C GLN A 71 -9.63 2.93 -7.59
N TRP A 72 -9.31 2.86 -6.30
CA TRP A 72 -8.43 1.83 -5.76
C TRP A 72 -9.19 0.55 -5.46
N TYR A 73 -8.53 -0.57 -5.70
CA TYR A 73 -9.05 -1.90 -5.48
C TYR A 73 -8.11 -2.73 -4.62
N ASN A 74 -8.69 -3.61 -3.83
CA ASN A 74 -7.94 -4.69 -3.20
C ASN A 74 -7.57 -5.72 -4.27
N ALA A 75 -6.27 -5.96 -4.47
CA ALA A 75 -5.79 -6.85 -5.53
C ALA A 75 -6.05 -8.33 -5.25
N ILE A 76 -6.27 -8.72 -3.98
CA ILE A 76 -6.53 -10.09 -3.58
C ILE A 76 -8.00 -10.44 -3.81
N THR A 77 -8.92 -9.55 -3.40
CA THR A 77 -10.37 -9.78 -3.51
C THR A 77 -10.99 -9.24 -4.79
N ASN A 78 -10.24 -8.40 -5.50
CA ASN A 78 -10.69 -7.67 -6.70
C ASN A 78 -11.92 -6.77 -6.44
N GLN A 79 -12.06 -6.26 -5.22
CA GLN A 79 -13.14 -5.38 -4.81
C GLN A 79 -12.66 -3.94 -4.68
N ALA A 80 -13.49 -2.99 -5.11
CA ALA A 80 -13.24 -1.58 -4.93
C ALA A 80 -13.12 -1.23 -3.43
N LEU A 81 -12.15 -0.38 -3.09
CA LEU A 81 -12.04 0.14 -1.74
C LEU A 81 -13.18 1.12 -1.46
N GLY A 82 -13.91 0.88 -0.38
CA GLY A 82 -14.94 1.77 0.12
C GLY A 82 -14.40 2.78 1.13
N ILE A 83 -15.29 3.55 1.74
CA ILE A 83 -14.93 4.48 2.82
C ILE A 83 -14.41 3.68 4.02
N SER A 84 -13.28 4.14 4.59
CA SER A 84 -12.62 3.48 5.72
C SER A 84 -11.98 4.52 6.64
N THR A 85 -11.76 4.14 7.90
CA THR A 85 -10.96 4.90 8.86
C THR A 85 -9.47 4.56 8.77
N GLN A 86 -9.10 3.51 8.03
CA GLN A 86 -7.73 3.03 7.89
C GLN A 86 -6.97 3.76 6.79
N TYR A 87 -7.68 4.25 5.78
CA TYR A 87 -7.10 4.91 4.61
C TYR A 87 -8.04 6.00 4.08
N SER A 88 -7.50 6.87 3.23
CA SER A 88 -8.24 7.90 2.51
C SER A 88 -7.75 8.00 1.07
N GLY A 89 -8.57 8.60 0.20
CA GLY A 89 -8.25 8.78 -1.21
C GLY A 89 -8.52 7.56 -2.09
N GLN A 90 -9.43 6.67 -1.67
CA GLN A 90 -9.82 5.47 -2.41
C GLN A 90 -10.38 5.75 -3.81
N ASP A 91 -10.88 6.96 -4.04
CA ASP A 91 -11.45 7.48 -5.28
C ASP A 91 -10.58 8.57 -5.93
N SER A 92 -9.29 8.61 -5.60
CA SER A 92 -8.33 9.55 -6.15
C SER A 92 -7.08 8.85 -6.69
N ASN A 93 -6.21 9.60 -7.35
CA ASN A 93 -4.93 9.08 -7.84
C ASN A 93 -3.93 8.74 -6.72
N THR A 94 -4.27 9.07 -5.47
CA THR A 94 -3.43 8.88 -4.29
C THR A 94 -4.21 8.21 -3.18
N LEU A 95 -3.80 7.02 -2.75
CA LEU A 95 -4.30 6.32 -1.59
C LEU A 95 -3.32 6.52 -0.43
N THR A 96 -3.81 7.04 0.69
CA THR A 96 -3.01 7.23 1.90
C THR A 96 -3.51 6.31 3.00
N TRP A 97 -2.64 5.42 3.46
CA TRP A 97 -2.89 4.54 4.60
C TRP A 97 -2.42 5.24 5.87
N ASN A 98 -3.35 5.66 6.73
CA ASN A 98 -3.09 6.48 7.93
C ASN A 98 -3.25 5.72 9.24
N HIS A 99 -3.62 4.46 9.16
CA HIS A 99 -3.90 3.65 10.35
C HIS A 99 -2.59 3.17 10.98
N ALA A 100 -2.61 3.00 12.31
CA ALA A 100 -1.55 2.29 13.00
C ALA A 100 -1.41 0.87 12.44
N PHE A 101 -0.21 0.55 11.94
CA PHE A 101 0.04 -0.73 11.28
C PHE A 101 0.03 -1.89 12.28
N SER A 102 -0.55 -2.98 11.87
CA SER A 102 -0.51 -4.26 12.56
C SER A 102 0.05 -5.34 11.64
N ASN A 103 0.45 -6.47 12.20
CA ASN A 103 0.91 -7.60 11.38
C ASN A 103 -0.18 -8.16 10.46
N GLU A 104 -1.46 -7.90 10.74
CA GLU A 104 -2.57 -8.29 9.87
C GLU A 104 -2.66 -7.46 8.60
N ASP A 105 -2.00 -6.29 8.57
CA ASP A 105 -1.93 -5.43 7.41
C ASP A 105 -0.86 -5.89 6.43
N ASN A 106 0.06 -6.76 6.87
CA ASN A 106 1.14 -7.26 6.04
C ASN A 106 0.60 -8.09 4.86
N GLY A 107 1.10 -7.77 3.66
CA GLY A 107 0.70 -8.43 2.42
C GLY A 107 -0.63 -7.95 1.84
N LYS A 108 -1.26 -6.91 2.38
CA LYS A 108 -2.37 -6.24 1.68
C LYS A 108 -1.84 -5.64 0.39
N SER A 109 -2.54 -5.91 -0.70
CA SER A 109 -2.12 -5.56 -2.06
C SER A 109 -3.20 -4.76 -2.75
N PHE A 110 -2.81 -3.73 -3.50
CA PHE A 110 -3.72 -2.79 -4.13
C PHE A 110 -3.34 -2.54 -5.59
N TYR A 111 -4.35 -2.21 -6.40
CA TYR A 111 -4.17 -1.67 -7.74
C TYR A 111 -5.08 -0.47 -7.96
N LEU A 112 -4.72 0.37 -8.92
CA LEU A 112 -5.48 1.54 -9.32
C LEU A 112 -6.17 1.27 -10.65
N GLN A 113 -7.44 1.64 -10.74
CA GLN A 113 -8.18 1.72 -11.99
C GLN A 113 -8.46 3.18 -12.31
N ALA A 114 -8.37 3.52 -13.59
CA ALA A 114 -8.72 4.84 -14.09
C ALA A 114 -9.80 4.71 -15.18
N ASP A 115 -10.68 5.69 -15.20
CA ASP A 115 -11.77 5.85 -16.14
C ASP A 115 -11.82 7.31 -16.60
N PHE A 116 -12.41 7.61 -17.75
CA PHE A 116 -12.47 8.95 -18.29
C PHE A 116 -13.90 9.36 -18.61
N THR A 117 -14.26 10.56 -18.18
CA THR A 117 -15.55 11.16 -18.49
C THR A 117 -15.34 12.43 -19.32
N PRO A 118 -15.72 12.45 -20.60
CA PRO A 118 -15.60 13.65 -21.43
C PRO A 118 -16.42 14.81 -20.88
N THR A 119 -15.93 16.03 -21.07
CA THR A 119 -16.72 17.24 -20.78
C THR A 119 -17.96 17.28 -21.68
N VAL A 120 -19.11 17.60 -21.09
CA VAL A 120 -20.38 17.72 -21.83
C VAL A 120 -20.24 18.75 -22.95
N GLY A 121 -20.52 18.32 -24.19
CA GLY A 121 -20.35 19.15 -25.39
C GLY A 121 -18.94 19.15 -25.97
N SER A 122 -18.00 18.43 -25.36
CA SER A 122 -16.66 18.20 -25.94
C SER A 122 -16.73 17.32 -27.18
N THR A 123 -15.82 17.57 -28.12
CA THR A 123 -15.60 16.71 -29.28
C THR A 123 -14.60 15.57 -29.03
N SER A 124 -14.09 15.47 -27.81
CA SER A 124 -13.07 14.48 -27.45
C SER A 124 -13.57 13.03 -27.59
N GLY A 125 -14.86 12.80 -27.31
CA GLY A 125 -15.42 11.45 -27.28
C GLY A 125 -14.87 10.58 -26.15
N GLU A 126 -15.37 9.36 -26.06
CA GLU A 126 -14.90 8.35 -25.10
C GLU A 126 -13.58 7.74 -25.55
N PRO A 127 -12.64 7.42 -24.64
CA PRO A 127 -11.45 6.67 -24.99
C PRO A 127 -11.81 5.26 -25.41
N ARG A 128 -10.93 4.63 -26.22
CA ARG A 128 -11.18 3.30 -26.80
C ARG A 128 -10.88 2.15 -25.85
N ASN A 129 -10.23 2.42 -24.76
CA ASN A 129 -9.60 1.40 -23.88
C ASN A 129 -9.91 1.57 -22.40
N GLU A 130 -11.03 2.14 -22.06
CA GLU A 130 -11.44 2.32 -20.66
C GLU A 130 -12.39 1.20 -20.16
N PRO A 131 -12.45 0.97 -18.85
CA PRO A 131 -11.49 1.45 -17.86
C PRO A 131 -10.14 0.77 -17.99
N ILE A 132 -9.08 1.45 -17.56
CA ILE A 132 -7.73 0.87 -17.51
C ILE A 132 -7.33 0.52 -16.07
N LYS A 133 -6.52 -0.50 -15.94
CA LYS A 133 -5.93 -0.94 -14.67
C LYS A 133 -4.43 -0.68 -14.67
N SER A 134 -3.85 -0.30 -13.53
CA SER A 134 -2.40 -0.25 -13.35
C SER A 134 -1.74 -1.59 -13.70
N THR A 135 -0.56 -1.56 -14.30
CA THR A 135 0.15 -2.77 -14.74
C THR A 135 0.76 -3.52 -13.56
N SER A 136 1.08 -2.80 -12.49
CA SER A 136 1.62 -3.34 -11.24
C SER A 136 0.58 -3.30 -10.13
N ASN A 137 0.80 -4.09 -9.08
CA ASN A 137 0.18 -3.91 -7.77
C ASN A 137 1.20 -3.27 -6.83
N VAL A 138 0.72 -2.64 -5.76
CA VAL A 138 1.54 -2.19 -4.63
C VAL A 138 1.15 -2.97 -3.39
N ASP A 139 2.15 -3.38 -2.61
CA ASP A 139 1.97 -4.23 -1.44
C ASP A 139 2.33 -3.46 -0.17
N LEU A 140 1.47 -3.56 0.83
CA LEU A 140 1.75 -3.05 2.16
C LEU A 140 2.61 -4.08 2.91
N ASN A 141 3.88 -3.75 3.11
CA ASN A 141 4.82 -4.60 3.84
C ASN A 141 4.99 -4.09 5.27
N VAL A 142 4.46 -4.83 6.23
CA VAL A 142 4.61 -4.55 7.66
C VAL A 142 5.70 -5.44 8.23
N LEU A 143 6.69 -4.83 8.87
CA LEU A 143 7.80 -5.54 9.49
C LEU A 143 7.30 -6.42 10.66
N PRO A 144 7.98 -7.53 10.95
CA PRO A 144 7.62 -8.39 12.06
C PRO A 144 7.67 -7.64 13.41
N GLU A 145 6.72 -7.93 14.28
CA GLU A 145 6.63 -7.39 15.63
C GLU A 145 7.46 -8.25 16.59
N LEU A 146 8.31 -7.60 17.39
CA LEU A 146 9.02 -8.25 18.49
C LEU A 146 8.23 -8.12 19.78
N PHE A 147 8.12 -9.20 20.54
CA PHE A 147 7.44 -9.19 21.83
C PHE A 147 8.17 -10.06 22.84
N VAL A 148 7.91 -9.83 24.12
CA VAL A 148 8.41 -10.69 25.21
C VAL A 148 7.41 -11.83 25.42
N LYS A 149 7.79 -13.05 25.03
CA LYS A 149 6.98 -14.26 25.19
C LYS A 149 6.96 -14.71 26.65
N THR A 150 8.12 -14.64 27.30
CA THR A 150 8.25 -14.94 28.72
C THR A 150 9.17 -13.89 29.33
N GLY A 151 8.64 -13.07 30.22
CA GLY A 151 9.41 -12.07 30.95
C GLY A 151 10.19 -12.70 32.12
N PRO A 152 11.18 -11.97 32.64
CA PRO A 152 11.89 -12.40 33.82
C PRO A 152 10.92 -12.42 35.02
N SER A 153 10.98 -13.49 35.82
CA SER A 153 10.25 -13.58 37.07
C SER A 153 10.96 -12.76 38.14
N THR A 154 10.18 -12.16 39.06
CA THR A 154 10.73 -11.57 40.28
C THR A 154 11.30 -12.65 41.17
N SER A 155 12.49 -12.41 41.71
CA SER A 155 13.14 -13.34 42.64
C SER A 155 13.68 -12.58 43.85
N THR A 156 13.40 -13.07 45.05
CA THR A 156 14.05 -12.60 46.27
C THR A 156 15.06 -13.67 46.68
N VAL A 157 16.34 -13.30 46.67
CA VAL A 157 17.43 -14.22 47.00
C VAL A 157 18.25 -13.71 48.18
N PRO A 158 18.76 -14.59 49.06
CA PRO A 158 19.70 -14.18 50.10
C PRO A 158 20.99 -13.59 49.53
N ILE A 159 21.69 -12.86 50.36
CA ILE A 159 23.02 -12.31 49.99
C ILE A 159 23.97 -13.48 49.64
N ASN A 160 24.76 -13.31 48.61
CA ASN A 160 25.73 -14.30 48.10
C ASN A 160 25.12 -15.57 47.48
N VAL A 161 23.84 -15.56 47.09
CA VAL A 161 23.21 -16.65 46.32
C VAL A 161 23.08 -16.25 44.89
N ASN A 162 23.59 -17.07 43.98
CA ASN A 162 23.41 -16.87 42.54
C ASN A 162 21.95 -17.16 42.15
N THR A 163 21.40 -16.27 41.31
CA THR A 163 20.08 -16.49 40.70
C THR A 163 20.15 -16.34 39.19
N THR A 164 19.26 -17.03 38.48
CA THR A 164 19.17 -16.98 37.04
C THR A 164 17.84 -16.34 36.68
N PHE A 165 17.94 -15.30 35.79
CA PHE A 165 16.78 -14.67 35.15
C PHE A 165 16.69 -15.17 33.73
N ASN A 166 15.51 -15.62 33.32
CA ASN A 166 15.24 -16.04 31.96
C ASN A 166 14.26 -15.08 31.29
N CYS A 167 14.50 -14.76 30.06
CA CYS A 167 13.60 -14.01 29.20
C CYS A 167 13.56 -14.69 27.83
N ILE A 168 12.39 -14.84 27.26
CA ILE A 168 12.20 -15.38 25.91
C ILE A 168 11.46 -14.32 25.10
N GLY A 169 12.08 -13.87 24.01
CA GLY A 169 11.44 -13.05 23.01
C GLY A 169 10.69 -13.89 21.99
N GLY A 170 9.79 -13.28 21.28
CA GLY A 170 9.08 -13.87 20.14
C GLY A 170 8.95 -12.87 19.00
N ILE A 171 8.71 -13.39 17.81
CA ILE A 171 8.46 -12.61 16.60
C ILE A 171 7.07 -12.95 16.10
N ASN A 172 6.25 -11.91 15.88
CA ASN A 172 4.93 -12.04 15.27
C ASN A 172 5.02 -11.53 13.83
N VAL A 173 4.92 -12.43 12.87
CA VAL A 173 5.05 -12.14 11.43
C VAL A 173 3.70 -11.97 10.72
N GLY A 174 2.60 -12.01 11.47
CA GLY A 174 1.24 -11.91 10.91
C GLY A 174 0.90 -13.07 10.00
N LYS A 175 0.15 -12.78 8.93
CA LYS A 175 -0.30 -13.79 7.95
C LYS A 175 0.78 -14.21 6.96
N ASN A 176 1.90 -13.51 6.89
CA ASN A 176 2.98 -13.85 5.98
C ASN A 176 3.92 -14.85 6.64
N THR A 177 3.68 -16.13 6.39
CA THR A 177 4.38 -17.28 6.98
C THR A 177 5.83 -17.47 6.53
N SER A 178 6.35 -16.60 5.66
CA SER A 178 7.71 -16.72 5.11
C SER A 178 8.83 -16.52 6.15
N TYR A 179 8.50 -16.00 7.34
CA TYR A 179 9.44 -15.76 8.44
C TYR A 179 9.22 -16.72 9.63
N GLU A 180 8.55 -17.84 9.40
CA GLU A 180 8.26 -18.77 10.48
C GLU A 180 9.53 -19.39 11.09
N THR A 181 9.57 -19.40 12.42
CA THR A 181 10.32 -20.28 13.34
C THR A 181 11.85 -20.19 13.35
N THR A 182 12.53 -19.84 12.27
CA THR A 182 14.00 -19.72 12.26
C THR A 182 14.51 -18.40 12.80
N GLU A 183 13.66 -17.39 12.82
CA GLU A 183 14.01 -16.01 13.19
C GLU A 183 14.06 -15.81 14.72
N GLU A 184 13.42 -16.65 15.53
CA GLU A 184 13.51 -16.58 17.00
C GLU A 184 14.95 -16.75 17.50
N ASN A 185 15.80 -17.45 16.75
CA ASN A 185 17.21 -17.64 17.07
C ASN A 185 18.08 -16.39 16.81
N ASN A 186 17.55 -15.40 16.10
CA ASN A 186 18.25 -14.16 15.78
C ASN A 186 17.87 -13.00 16.72
N ILE A 187 17.13 -13.25 17.78
CA ILE A 187 16.76 -12.22 18.76
C ILE A 187 17.96 -11.94 19.67
N SER A 188 18.41 -10.69 19.66
CA SER A 188 19.44 -10.22 20.60
C SER A 188 18.81 -9.69 21.86
N TYR A 189 19.41 -9.99 23.00
CA TYR A 189 18.93 -9.59 24.32
C TYR A 189 19.94 -8.68 25.00
N GLN A 190 19.45 -7.61 25.63
CA GLN A 190 20.24 -6.73 26.49
C GLN A 190 19.58 -6.66 27.87
N TRP A 191 20.34 -6.99 28.89
CA TRP A 191 19.91 -6.86 30.28
C TRP A 191 20.34 -5.48 30.83
N TYR A 192 19.42 -4.84 31.53
CA TYR A 192 19.67 -3.61 32.26
C TYR A 192 19.46 -3.82 33.75
N VAL A 193 20.33 -3.24 34.57
CA VAL A 193 20.17 -3.23 36.01
C VAL A 193 19.73 -1.83 36.41
N GLU A 194 18.52 -1.72 36.96
CA GLU A 194 18.07 -0.51 37.63
C GLU A 194 18.39 -0.62 39.12
N ILE A 195 19.38 0.13 39.58
CA ILE A 195 19.73 0.21 40.99
C ILE A 195 18.80 1.25 41.62
N GLY A 196 17.71 0.79 42.27
CA GLY A 196 16.82 1.65 43.03
C GLY A 196 17.63 2.35 44.16
N ARG A 197 17.34 3.64 44.39
CA ARG A 197 17.93 4.37 45.52
C ARG A 197 17.49 3.64 46.81
N ALA A 198 18.48 3.21 47.57
CA ALA A 198 18.22 2.77 48.95
C ALA A 198 17.59 3.97 49.70
N HIS A 199 16.36 3.81 50.16
CA HIS A 199 15.82 4.74 51.16
C HIS A 199 16.60 4.53 52.46
N VAL A 200 17.39 5.54 52.80
CA VAL A 200 18.01 5.67 54.09
C VAL A 200 17.02 6.25 55.09
#